data_3f217829175f0fa235e2e6531f1ad28e
#
_entry.id   3f217829175f0fa235e2e6531f1ad28e
#
_cell.length_a   1.000
_cell.length_b   1.000
_cell.length_c   1.000
_cell.angle_alpha   90.00
_cell.angle_beta   90.00
_cell.angle_gamma   90.00
#
_symmetry.space_group_name_H-M   'P 1'
#
loop_
_entity.id
_entity.type
_entity.pdbx_description
1 polymer ?
#
loop_
_entity_poly.entity_id
_entity_poly.type
_entity_poly.pdbx_seq_one_letter_code
_entity_poly.pdbx_strand_id
1 'polypeptide(L)'
;QAIRGLQYRAVIISPEQVMKLDSSFEKLLKDHLFSSRIISIIIDEAHCICDWGDFRPEYKELGRLRYILPTSVPIMIASATLTKDALSTIYQLLHMHLDSSELVRRSSDRPNIKIRVQKIKYSLDSY
;
A
#
# COMPACT_ATOMS: atom_id res chain seq x y z
N GLN A 1 2.70 -9.32 21.42
CA GLN A 1 1.61 -9.44 22.41
C GLN A 1 0.66 -8.23 22.37
N ALA A 2 1.16 -6.98 22.30
CA ALA A 2 0.34 -5.77 22.36
C ALA A 2 -0.65 -5.64 21.17
N ILE A 3 -0.25 -5.97 19.94
CA ILE A 3 -1.14 -5.97 18.77
C ILE A 3 -2.27 -6.99 18.94
N ARG A 4 -1.94 -8.20 19.40
CA ARG A 4 -2.93 -9.25 19.66
C ARG A 4 -3.94 -8.85 20.73
N GLY A 5 -3.50 -8.06 21.72
CA GLY A 5 -4.35 -7.51 22.79
C GLY A 5 -5.22 -6.33 22.36
N LEU A 6 -5.26 -5.97 21.07
CA LEU A 6 -6.07 -4.87 20.52
C LEU A 6 -5.82 -3.51 21.21
N GLN A 7 -4.61 -3.28 21.67
CA GLN A 7 -4.22 -2.04 22.35
C GLN A 7 -4.04 -0.86 21.38
N TYR A 8 -3.94 -1.14 20.07
CA TYR A 8 -3.72 -0.13 19.05
C TYR A 8 -4.92 -0.04 18.11
N ARG A 9 -5.29 1.18 17.75
CA ARG A 9 -6.34 1.46 16.75
C ARG A 9 -5.82 1.43 15.32
N ALA A 10 -4.53 1.65 15.13
CA ALA A 10 -3.86 1.59 13.84
C ALA A 10 -2.53 0.86 13.98
N VAL A 11 -2.19 0.07 12.99
CA VAL A 11 -0.90 -0.63 12.88
C VAL A 11 -0.31 -0.25 11.52
N ILE A 12 0.88 0.34 11.53
CA ILE A 12 1.67 0.63 10.32
C ILE A 12 2.71 -0.46 10.20
N ILE A 13 2.76 -1.11 9.05
CA ILE A 13 3.61 -2.27 8.82
C ILE A 13 4.06 -2.30 7.35
N SER A 14 5.26 -2.76 7.08
CA SER A 14 5.76 -2.89 5.71
C SER A 14 5.26 -4.16 5.02
N PRO A 15 5.17 -4.18 3.67
CA PRO A 15 4.79 -5.36 2.90
C PRO A 15 5.62 -6.59 3.24
N GLU A 16 6.92 -6.43 3.43
CA GLU A 16 7.84 -7.52 3.78
C GLU A 16 7.47 -8.18 5.11
N GLN A 17 7.02 -7.40 6.07
CA GLN A 17 6.59 -7.92 7.36
C GLN A 17 5.20 -8.57 7.30
N VAL A 18 4.29 -8.01 6.48
CA VAL A 18 2.93 -8.56 6.30
C VAL A 18 2.99 -9.88 5.56
N MET A 19 3.78 -9.95 4.47
CA MET A 19 3.81 -11.09 3.54
C MET A 19 4.80 -12.18 3.92
N LYS A 20 5.61 -11.96 4.95
CA LYS A 20 6.55 -12.98 5.44
C LYS A 20 5.77 -14.23 5.86
N LEU A 21 6.03 -15.32 5.15
CA LEU A 21 5.41 -16.63 5.41
C LEU A 21 5.67 -17.10 6.84
N ASP A 22 4.66 -17.73 7.44
CA ASP A 22 4.69 -18.27 8.80
C ASP A 22 5.09 -17.26 9.89
N SER A 23 5.04 -15.98 9.56
CA SER A 23 5.31 -14.94 10.54
C SER A 23 4.24 -14.91 11.64
N SER A 24 4.62 -14.35 12.77
CA SER A 24 3.66 -14.12 13.86
C SER A 24 2.53 -13.18 13.44
N PHE A 25 2.78 -12.28 12.49
CA PHE A 25 1.77 -11.37 11.98
C PHE A 25 0.80 -12.07 11.00
N GLU A 26 1.28 -12.93 10.11
CA GLU A 26 0.42 -13.74 9.25
C GLU A 26 -0.51 -14.65 10.08
N LYS A 27 0.05 -15.28 11.12
CA LYS A 27 -0.75 -16.10 12.06
C LYS A 27 -1.81 -15.27 12.78
N LEU A 28 -1.48 -14.00 13.10
CA LEU A 28 -2.42 -13.09 13.71
C LEU A 28 -3.55 -12.69 12.74
N LEU A 29 -3.23 -12.44 11.46
CA LEU A 29 -4.25 -12.15 10.44
C LEU A 29 -5.20 -13.33 10.19
N LYS A 30 -4.70 -14.57 10.34
CA LYS A 30 -5.51 -15.79 10.24
C LYS A 30 -6.36 -16.06 11.48
N ASP A 31 -6.07 -15.40 12.59
CA ASP A 31 -6.88 -15.49 13.81
C ASP A 31 -8.20 -14.74 13.61
N HIS A 32 -9.32 -15.47 13.62
CA HIS A 32 -10.64 -14.89 13.36
C HIS A 32 -11.02 -13.80 14.37
N LEU A 33 -10.64 -13.94 15.63
CA LEU A 33 -10.94 -12.94 16.68
C LEU A 33 -10.20 -11.62 16.40
N PHE A 34 -9.00 -11.69 15.84
CA PHE A 34 -8.24 -10.51 15.45
C PHE A 34 -8.74 -9.95 14.11
N SER A 35 -8.86 -10.79 13.08
CA SER A 35 -9.21 -10.34 11.73
C SER A 35 -10.62 -9.73 11.66
N SER A 36 -11.56 -10.21 12.48
CA SER A 36 -12.91 -9.62 12.59
C SER A 36 -12.93 -8.21 13.19
N ARG A 37 -11.84 -7.77 13.79
CA ARG A 37 -11.68 -6.41 14.33
C ARG A 37 -10.99 -5.45 13.35
N ILE A 38 -10.50 -5.95 12.24
CA ILE A 38 -9.91 -5.11 11.18
C ILE A 38 -11.06 -4.44 10.42
N ILE A 39 -11.10 -3.12 10.46
CA ILE A 39 -12.14 -2.32 9.80
C ILE A 39 -11.76 -1.93 8.38
N SER A 40 -10.47 -1.84 8.06
CA SER A 40 -9.96 -1.56 6.71
C SER A 40 -8.47 -1.85 6.61
N ILE A 41 -8.00 -2.05 5.39
CA ILE A 41 -6.59 -2.06 5.04
C ILE A 41 -6.31 -0.87 4.11
N ILE A 42 -5.26 -0.14 4.40
CA ILE A 42 -4.82 0.99 3.59
C ILE A 42 -3.43 0.66 3.05
N ILE A 43 -3.30 0.65 1.73
CA ILE A 43 -2.01 0.50 1.04
C ILE A 43 -1.65 1.89 0.51
N ASP A 44 -0.73 2.54 1.20
CA ASP A 44 -0.21 3.82 0.79
C ASP A 44 0.94 3.65 -0.20
N GLU A 45 1.21 4.66 -1.02
CA GLU A 45 2.21 4.65 -2.09
C GLU A 45 2.05 3.41 -3.02
N ALA A 46 0.81 3.13 -3.39
CA ALA A 46 0.47 1.91 -4.13
C ALA A 46 1.19 1.78 -5.49
N HIS A 47 1.77 2.87 -6.05
CA HIS A 47 2.62 2.80 -7.23
C HIS A 47 3.84 1.89 -7.03
N CYS A 48 4.33 1.76 -5.80
CA CYS A 48 5.44 0.86 -5.46
C CYS A 48 5.14 -0.61 -5.78
N ILE A 49 3.86 -1.00 -5.86
CA ILE A 49 3.47 -2.36 -6.27
C ILE A 49 3.96 -2.66 -7.70
N CYS A 50 3.86 -1.67 -8.58
CA CYS A 50 4.31 -1.79 -9.97
C CYS A 50 5.82 -1.57 -10.10
N ASP A 51 6.34 -0.52 -9.45
CA ASP A 51 7.71 -0.07 -9.65
C ASP A 51 8.73 -0.98 -8.95
N TRP A 52 8.36 -1.57 -7.81
CA TRP A 52 9.26 -2.34 -6.96
C TRP A 52 8.96 -3.84 -6.94
N GLY A 53 7.90 -4.28 -7.59
CA GLY A 53 7.49 -5.69 -7.56
C GLY A 53 8.57 -6.66 -8.05
N ASP A 54 9.46 -6.25 -8.97
CA ASP A 54 10.58 -7.08 -9.43
C ASP A 54 11.76 -7.08 -8.44
N PHE A 55 11.93 -6.01 -7.71
CA PHE A 55 12.98 -5.87 -6.70
C PHE A 55 12.53 -6.34 -5.31
N ARG A 56 11.23 -6.24 -5.00
CA ARG A 56 10.61 -6.64 -3.73
C ARG A 56 9.38 -7.50 -3.99
N PRO A 57 9.56 -8.81 -4.08
CA PRO A 57 8.47 -9.73 -4.44
C PRO A 57 7.27 -9.68 -3.48
N GLU A 58 7.48 -9.26 -2.24
CA GLU A 58 6.43 -9.11 -1.24
C GLU A 58 5.32 -8.15 -1.66
N TYR A 59 5.63 -7.16 -2.51
CA TYR A 59 4.61 -6.26 -3.04
C TYR A 59 3.63 -7.00 -3.97
N LYS A 60 4.11 -7.96 -4.75
CA LYS A 60 3.27 -8.81 -5.61
C LYS A 60 2.42 -9.79 -4.81
N GLU A 61 2.89 -10.14 -3.62
CA GLU A 61 2.18 -11.05 -2.70
C GLU A 61 1.01 -10.38 -1.94
N LEU A 62 0.88 -9.04 -1.99
CA LEU A 62 -0.17 -8.32 -1.25
C LEU A 62 -1.59 -8.77 -1.62
N GLY A 63 -1.78 -9.32 -2.82
CA GLY A 63 -3.05 -9.92 -3.24
C GLY A 63 -3.52 -11.05 -2.33
N ARG A 64 -2.59 -11.75 -1.65
CA ARG A 64 -2.91 -12.82 -0.69
C ARG A 64 -3.76 -12.33 0.49
N LEU A 65 -3.72 -11.04 0.80
CA LEU A 65 -4.55 -10.47 1.87
C LEU A 65 -6.04 -10.74 1.65
N ARG A 66 -6.50 -10.81 0.38
CA ARG A 66 -7.90 -11.15 0.05
C ARG A 66 -8.31 -12.56 0.46
N TYR A 67 -7.35 -13.48 0.55
CA TYR A 67 -7.60 -14.87 0.95
C TYR A 67 -7.40 -15.08 2.45
N ILE A 68 -6.63 -14.23 3.09
CA ILE A 68 -6.33 -14.32 4.53
C ILE A 68 -7.41 -13.63 5.36
N LEU A 69 -7.93 -12.50 4.85
CA LEU A 69 -8.87 -11.64 5.58
C LEU A 69 -10.32 -11.93 5.18
N PRO A 70 -11.28 -11.61 6.06
CA PRO A 70 -12.70 -11.63 5.70
C PRO A 70 -12.97 -10.76 4.47
N THR A 71 -13.82 -11.22 3.57
CA THR A 71 -14.17 -10.51 2.32
C THR A 71 -14.85 -9.16 2.59
N SER A 72 -15.43 -8.98 3.77
CA SER A 72 -16.05 -7.73 4.21
C SER A 72 -15.04 -6.62 4.55
N VAL A 73 -13.74 -6.94 4.71
CA VAL A 73 -12.73 -5.93 5.01
C VAL A 73 -12.39 -5.14 3.75
N PRO A 74 -12.71 -3.83 3.68
CA PRO A 74 -12.38 -3.01 2.53
C PRO A 74 -10.88 -2.78 2.44
N ILE A 75 -10.38 -2.76 1.19
CA ILE A 75 -8.99 -2.36 0.90
C ILE A 75 -9.04 -1.02 0.18
N MET A 76 -8.35 -0.04 0.73
CA MET A 76 -8.11 1.25 0.11
C MET A 76 -6.67 1.30 -0.41
N ILE A 77 -6.50 1.78 -1.63
CA ILE A 77 -5.20 2.10 -2.22
C ILE A 77 -5.06 3.61 -2.36
N ALA A 78 -3.92 4.15 -2.01
CA ALA A 78 -3.59 5.56 -2.16
C ALA A 78 -2.26 5.74 -2.88
N SER A 79 -2.18 6.74 -3.75
CA SER A 79 -0.93 7.13 -4.41
C SER A 79 -1.07 8.51 -5.04
N ALA A 80 0.01 9.29 -5.02
CA ALA A 80 0.06 10.59 -5.68
C ALA A 80 0.30 10.49 -7.20
N THR A 81 0.91 9.40 -7.67
CA THR A 81 1.48 9.29 -9.03
C THR A 81 0.99 8.07 -9.81
N LEU A 82 -0.25 7.64 -9.60
CA LEU A 82 -0.77 6.43 -10.21
C LEU A 82 -1.19 6.67 -11.67
N THR A 83 -0.55 5.98 -12.61
CA THR A 83 -0.97 5.96 -14.02
C THR A 83 -2.17 5.03 -14.22
N LYS A 84 -2.84 5.12 -15.39
CA LYS A 84 -3.96 4.21 -15.70
C LYS A 84 -3.51 2.76 -15.78
N ASP A 85 -2.34 2.50 -16.38
CA ASP A 85 -1.80 1.15 -16.56
C ASP A 85 -1.40 0.54 -15.20
N ALA A 86 -0.73 1.34 -14.36
CA ALA A 86 -0.41 0.93 -12.99
C ALA A 86 -1.68 0.62 -12.18
N LEU A 87 -2.73 1.44 -12.32
CA LEU A 87 -4.01 1.18 -11.67
C LEU A 87 -4.60 -0.18 -12.09
N SER A 88 -4.62 -0.47 -13.40
CA SER A 88 -5.10 -1.75 -13.92
C SER A 88 -4.31 -2.93 -13.36
N THR A 89 -2.98 -2.82 -13.31
CA THR A 89 -2.11 -3.84 -12.74
C THR A 89 -2.40 -4.06 -11.25
N ILE A 90 -2.56 -2.99 -10.49
CA ILE A 90 -2.87 -3.07 -9.06
C ILE A 90 -4.23 -3.72 -8.82
N TYR A 91 -5.26 -3.38 -9.62
CA TYR A 91 -6.58 -3.99 -9.52
C TYR A 91 -6.52 -5.51 -9.72
N GLN A 92 -5.78 -5.96 -10.74
CA GLN A 92 -5.58 -7.40 -11.00
C GLN A 92 -4.83 -8.08 -9.84
N LEU A 93 -3.74 -7.48 -9.39
CA LEU A 93 -2.88 -8.05 -8.36
C LEU A 93 -3.58 -8.14 -6.99
N LEU A 94 -4.35 -7.11 -6.63
CA LEU A 94 -5.10 -7.08 -5.37
C LEU A 94 -6.48 -7.73 -5.48
N HIS A 95 -6.81 -8.36 -6.61
CA HIS A 95 -8.13 -8.95 -6.86
C HIS A 95 -9.28 -7.98 -6.58
N MET A 96 -9.13 -6.73 -7.02
CA MET A 96 -10.16 -5.70 -6.90
C MET A 96 -11.06 -5.70 -8.14
N HIS A 97 -12.35 -5.42 -7.94
CA HIS A 97 -13.31 -5.33 -9.04
C HIS A 97 -13.78 -3.89 -9.21
N LEU A 98 -13.79 -3.39 -10.45
CA LEU A 98 -14.22 -2.01 -10.76
C LEU A 98 -15.64 -1.75 -10.30
N ASP A 99 -16.56 -2.72 -10.51
CA ASP A 99 -17.98 -2.60 -10.17
C ASP A 99 -18.25 -2.47 -8.66
N SER A 100 -17.29 -2.88 -7.83
CA SER A 100 -17.38 -2.80 -6.37
C SER A 100 -16.35 -1.85 -5.77
N SER A 101 -15.76 -0.97 -6.58
CA SER A 101 -14.73 -0.03 -6.16
C SER A 101 -15.13 1.40 -6.48
N GLU A 102 -14.80 2.32 -5.58
CA GLU A 102 -14.92 3.75 -5.81
C GLU A 102 -13.55 4.33 -6.16
N LEU A 103 -13.46 5.04 -7.30
CA LEU A 103 -12.23 5.72 -7.72
C LEU A 103 -12.35 7.22 -7.47
N VAL A 104 -11.60 7.72 -6.49
CA VAL A 104 -11.46 9.15 -6.22
C VAL A 104 -10.17 9.65 -6.85
N ARG A 105 -10.26 10.44 -7.93
CA ARG A 105 -9.09 11.01 -8.62
C ARG A 105 -9.09 12.53 -8.52
N ARG A 106 -7.97 13.09 -8.11
CA ARG A 106 -7.72 14.53 -8.08
C ARG A 106 -6.60 14.88 -9.05
N SER A 107 -6.58 16.13 -9.53
CA SER A 107 -5.48 16.62 -10.34
C SER A 107 -4.19 16.66 -9.52
N SER A 108 -3.08 16.25 -10.13
CA SER A 108 -1.74 16.40 -9.59
C SER A 108 -1.15 17.78 -9.86
N ASP A 109 -1.87 18.63 -10.61
CA ASP A 109 -1.44 20.00 -10.88
C ASP A 109 -1.37 20.80 -9.57
N ARG A 110 -0.24 21.44 -9.38
CA ARG A 110 0.11 22.22 -8.18
C ARG A 110 0.44 23.65 -8.57
N PRO A 111 -0.55 24.48 -8.88
CA PRO A 111 -0.32 25.85 -9.39
C PRO A 111 0.43 26.75 -8.38
N ASN A 112 0.46 26.33 -7.11
CA ASN A 112 1.23 27.01 -6.05
C ASN A 112 2.72 26.65 -6.04
N ILE A 113 3.18 25.68 -6.87
CA ILE A 113 4.59 25.28 -6.98
C ILE A 113 5.17 25.83 -8.28
N LYS A 114 6.19 26.67 -8.18
CA LYS A 114 6.94 27.19 -9.31
C LYS A 114 8.27 26.47 -9.44
N ILE A 115 8.39 25.63 -10.47
CA ILE A 115 9.64 24.92 -10.78
C ILE A 115 10.61 25.87 -11.45
N ARG A 116 11.85 25.94 -10.97
CA ARG A 116 12.94 26.72 -11.56
C ARG A 116 14.19 25.85 -11.73
N VAL A 117 14.84 25.98 -12.88
CA VAL A 117 16.15 25.35 -13.12
C VAL A 117 17.21 26.45 -13.02
N GLN A 118 18.21 26.23 -12.19
CA GLN A 118 19.33 27.16 -12.04
C GLN A 118 20.65 26.39 -12.26
N LYS A 119 21.59 27.05 -12.98
CA LYS A 119 22.95 26.51 -13.13
C LYS A 119 23.65 26.54 -11.76
N ILE A 120 24.26 25.42 -11.38
CA ILE A 120 25.09 25.33 -10.17
C ILE A 120 26.28 26.27 -10.33
N LYS A 121 26.49 27.16 -9.37
CA LYS A 121 27.59 28.15 -9.37
C LYS A 121 28.84 27.67 -8.66
N TYR A 122 28.69 26.68 -7.78
CA TYR A 122 29.77 26.14 -6.93
C TYR A 122 29.92 24.65 -7.15
N SER A 123 31.14 24.13 -6.93
CA SER A 123 31.38 22.68 -6.96
C SER A 123 30.53 21.96 -5.90
N LEU A 124 30.09 20.72 -6.22
CA LEU A 124 29.37 19.86 -5.28
C LEU A 124 30.21 19.46 -4.05
N ASP A 125 31.53 19.62 -4.14
CA ASP A 125 32.49 19.30 -3.08
C ASP A 125 32.63 20.42 -2.03
N SER A 126 31.82 21.48 -2.11
CA SER A 126 31.88 22.65 -1.21
C SER A 126 30.83 22.64 -0.10
N TYR A 127 30.31 21.45 0.27
CA TYR A 127 29.42 21.24 1.42
C TYR A 127 30.07 20.32 2.45
#